data_aff62903c5f6057be7ec2d5b3acf2b30
#
_entry.id   aff62903c5f6057be7ec2d5b3acf2b30
#
_cell.length_a   1.000
_cell.length_b   1.000
_cell.length_c   1.000
_cell.angle_alpha   90.00
_cell.angle_beta   90.00
_cell.angle_gamma   90.00
#
_symmetry.space_group_name_H-M   'P 1'
#
loop_
_entity.id
_entity.type
_entity.pdbx_description
1 polymer ?
#
loop_
_entity_poly.entity_id
_entity_poly.type
_entity_poly.pdbx_seq_one_letter_code
_entity_poly.pdbx_strand_id
1 'polypeptide(L)'
;MKKSVLILTLLISQLSFAKPADNRFFELRVYYCNPGKLDALVARFRDHTVNLFKKHGIEGLGYWIPTKNTENTFYYLTAYPSKEARDASWKAFAADPEWKEVAKKSEENGKIIAKATIHFLKATDYTPKIKASKGDEMRTFEMRIYTALPERIQNLESRFRDHTMKIFKNNGMDNIAYFTTIESDSSVQAKLLYFLAYKNEASAKLSWENFRKDPDWIKASTASEVSGKIVEKIESVYMQPTAFSKFK
;
A
#
# COMPACT_ATOMS: atom_id res chain seq x y z
N MET A 1 -0.76 70.28 11.90
CA MET A 1 -0.36 69.07 12.59
C MET A 1 -0.95 67.88 11.85
N LYS A 2 -0.14 67.16 11.02
CA LYS A 2 -0.60 65.97 10.28
C LYS A 2 -0.27 64.72 11.13
N LYS A 3 -1.29 63.99 11.57
CA LYS A 3 -1.11 62.72 12.30
C LYS A 3 -0.95 61.60 11.28
N SER A 4 0.26 61.05 11.16
CA SER A 4 0.55 59.86 10.38
C SER A 4 0.11 58.60 11.20
N VAL A 5 -0.84 57.84 10.68
CA VAL A 5 -1.25 56.54 11.20
C VAL A 5 -0.35 55.48 10.59
N LEU A 6 0.48 54.85 11.41
CA LEU A 6 1.33 53.72 10.98
C LEU A 6 0.48 52.45 11.09
N ILE A 7 0.09 51.87 9.93
CA ILE A 7 -0.58 50.55 9.89
C ILE A 7 0.49 49.49 9.94
N LEU A 8 0.60 48.80 11.07
CA LEU A 8 1.47 47.66 11.26
C LEU A 8 0.77 46.41 10.71
N THR A 9 1.13 46.00 9.50
CA THR A 9 0.62 44.75 8.89
C THR A 9 1.32 43.56 9.56
N LEU A 10 0.61 42.83 10.42
CA LEU A 10 1.08 41.57 10.98
C LEU A 10 1.05 40.49 9.88
N LEU A 11 2.20 40.11 9.35
CA LEU A 11 2.34 38.90 8.55
C LEU A 11 2.22 37.69 9.46
N ILE A 12 1.04 37.08 9.53
CA ILE A 12 0.87 35.76 10.15
C ILE A 12 1.42 34.73 9.16
N SER A 13 2.67 34.31 9.36
CA SER A 13 3.22 33.15 8.69
C SER A 13 2.42 31.91 9.16
N GLN A 14 1.61 31.36 8.25
CA GLN A 14 0.97 30.05 8.49
C GLN A 14 2.08 29.00 8.55
N LEU A 15 2.46 28.61 9.74
CA LEU A 15 3.24 27.40 9.98
C LEU A 15 2.38 26.21 9.56
N SER A 16 2.59 25.72 8.33
CA SER A 16 2.02 24.46 7.89
C SER A 16 2.68 23.36 8.71
N PHE A 17 1.99 22.89 9.76
CA PHE A 17 2.43 21.70 10.49
C PHE A 17 2.32 20.51 9.52
N ALA A 18 3.46 20.04 9.03
CA ALA A 18 3.53 18.80 8.30
C ALA A 18 2.89 17.70 9.15
N LYS A 19 1.92 16.98 8.56
CA LYS A 19 1.28 15.86 9.22
C LYS A 19 2.37 14.84 9.60
N PRO A 20 2.42 14.33 10.84
CA PRO A 20 3.44 13.34 11.20
C PRO A 20 3.30 12.13 10.28
N ALA A 21 4.43 11.75 9.66
CA ALA A 21 4.52 10.54 8.84
C ALA A 21 4.18 9.30 9.70
N ASP A 22 3.59 8.28 9.07
CA ASP A 22 3.38 6.99 9.74
C ASP A 22 4.73 6.26 9.81
N ASN A 23 5.36 6.25 10.97
CA ASN A 23 6.70 5.70 11.18
C ASN A 23 6.71 4.19 11.42
N ARG A 24 5.57 3.51 11.32
CA ARG A 24 5.52 2.05 11.42
C ARG A 24 6.33 1.41 10.29
N PHE A 25 6.84 0.21 10.58
CA PHE A 25 7.42 -0.66 9.58
C PHE A 25 6.32 -1.49 8.94
N PHE A 26 6.28 -1.59 7.61
CA PHE A 26 5.25 -2.31 6.88
C PHE A 26 5.85 -3.47 6.09
N GLU A 27 5.04 -4.50 5.89
CA GLU A 27 5.41 -5.67 5.12
C GLU A 27 4.23 -6.09 4.24
N LEU A 28 4.45 -6.09 2.93
CA LEU A 28 3.54 -6.70 1.96
C LEU A 28 4.04 -8.09 1.62
N ARG A 29 3.19 -9.08 1.74
CA ARG A 29 3.46 -10.45 1.27
C ARG A 29 2.51 -10.85 0.18
N VAL A 30 3.07 -11.51 -0.83
CA VAL A 30 2.34 -12.18 -1.90
C VAL A 30 2.63 -13.66 -1.79
N TYR A 31 1.61 -14.45 -1.46
CA TYR A 31 1.70 -15.90 -1.43
C TYR A 31 1.17 -16.47 -2.74
N TYR A 32 1.95 -17.34 -3.36
CA TYR A 32 1.59 -18.12 -4.53
C TYR A 32 1.20 -19.51 -4.05
N CYS A 33 -0.09 -19.86 -4.18
CA CYS A 33 -0.59 -21.15 -3.74
C CYS A 33 -0.36 -22.23 -4.78
N ASN A 34 -0.18 -23.46 -4.31
CA ASN A 34 -0.25 -24.62 -5.18
C ASN A 34 -1.65 -24.72 -5.83
N PRO A 35 -1.80 -25.35 -7.00
CA PRO A 35 -3.09 -25.51 -7.66
C PRO A 35 -4.18 -26.04 -6.72
N GLY A 36 -5.33 -25.37 -6.68
CA GLY A 36 -6.48 -25.72 -5.85
C GLY A 36 -6.33 -25.46 -4.34
N LYS A 37 -5.23 -24.77 -3.89
CA LYS A 37 -4.94 -24.53 -2.46
C LYS A 37 -5.29 -23.13 -1.96
N LEU A 38 -5.75 -22.23 -2.82
CA LEU A 38 -6.07 -20.85 -2.43
C LEU A 38 -7.17 -20.80 -1.38
N ASP A 39 -8.26 -21.54 -1.55
CA ASP A 39 -9.38 -21.54 -0.60
C ASP A 39 -8.95 -22.08 0.77
N ALA A 40 -8.08 -23.10 0.81
CA ALA A 40 -7.51 -23.63 2.05
C ALA A 40 -6.64 -22.56 2.74
N LEU A 41 -5.87 -21.76 1.98
CA LEU A 41 -5.10 -20.65 2.54
C LEU A 41 -6.03 -19.59 3.13
N VAL A 42 -7.06 -19.18 2.39
CA VAL A 42 -8.04 -18.16 2.84
C VAL A 42 -8.75 -18.63 4.11
N ALA A 43 -9.18 -19.89 4.17
CA ALA A 43 -9.79 -20.49 5.36
C ALA A 43 -8.82 -20.48 6.54
N ARG A 44 -7.55 -20.89 6.36
CA ARG A 44 -6.52 -20.83 7.40
C ARG A 44 -6.30 -19.42 7.94
N PHE A 45 -6.31 -18.42 7.07
CA PHE A 45 -6.21 -17.01 7.50
C PHE A 45 -7.43 -16.58 8.29
N ARG A 46 -8.64 -16.82 7.78
CA ARG A 46 -9.90 -16.45 8.41
C ARG A 46 -10.06 -17.06 9.79
N ASP A 47 -9.82 -18.36 9.90
CA ASP A 47 -10.18 -19.14 11.07
C ASP A 47 -9.09 -19.13 12.16
N HIS A 48 -7.83 -18.92 11.78
CA HIS A 48 -6.68 -19.05 12.69
C HIS A 48 -5.66 -17.91 12.56
N THR A 49 -5.08 -17.68 11.35
CA THR A 49 -3.88 -16.87 11.20
C THR A 49 -4.08 -15.43 11.64
N VAL A 50 -5.23 -14.82 11.34
CA VAL A 50 -5.51 -13.41 11.71
C VAL A 50 -5.51 -13.23 13.24
N ASN A 51 -6.07 -14.18 13.99
CA ASN A 51 -6.08 -14.14 15.46
C ASN A 51 -4.69 -14.40 16.03
N LEU A 52 -3.96 -15.35 15.47
CA LEU A 52 -2.57 -15.63 15.88
C LEU A 52 -1.64 -14.45 15.54
N PHE A 53 -1.84 -13.77 14.43
CA PHE A 53 -1.12 -12.54 14.12
C PHE A 53 -1.33 -11.50 15.22
N LYS A 54 -2.58 -11.24 15.59
CA LYS A 54 -2.93 -10.30 16.67
C LYS A 54 -2.28 -10.71 18.01
N LYS A 55 -2.29 -12.02 18.35
CA LYS A 55 -1.65 -12.58 19.56
C LYS A 55 -0.16 -12.24 19.62
N HIS A 56 0.52 -12.23 18.48
CA HIS A 56 1.97 -12.02 18.37
C HIS A 56 2.35 -10.59 17.92
N GLY A 57 1.45 -9.61 18.00
CA GLY A 57 1.77 -8.23 17.69
C GLY A 57 1.95 -7.93 16.20
N ILE A 58 1.47 -8.80 15.31
CA ILE A 58 1.42 -8.59 13.86
C ILE A 58 0.10 -7.88 13.52
N GLU A 59 0.14 -6.60 13.20
CA GLU A 59 -1.05 -5.87 12.82
C GLU A 59 -1.39 -6.13 11.35
N GLY A 60 -2.40 -7.00 11.09
CA GLY A 60 -2.96 -7.16 9.75
C GLY A 60 -3.82 -5.95 9.35
N LEU A 61 -3.50 -5.34 8.21
CA LEU A 61 -4.21 -4.17 7.68
C LEU A 61 -5.16 -4.55 6.55
N GLY A 62 -4.70 -5.34 5.61
CA GLY A 62 -5.48 -5.74 4.46
C GLY A 62 -5.11 -7.12 3.96
N TYR A 63 -6.11 -7.83 3.43
CA TYR A 63 -6.01 -9.17 2.88
C TYR A 63 -6.85 -9.23 1.61
N TRP A 64 -6.23 -9.58 0.47
CA TRP A 64 -6.87 -9.47 -0.83
C TRP A 64 -6.60 -10.67 -1.73
N ILE A 65 -7.54 -10.90 -2.64
CA ILE A 65 -7.42 -11.85 -3.74
C ILE A 65 -7.54 -11.07 -5.06
N PRO A 66 -6.61 -11.24 -6.02
CA PRO A 66 -6.74 -10.62 -7.34
C PRO A 66 -8.05 -10.98 -8.04
N THR A 67 -8.67 -10.02 -8.74
CA THR A 67 -9.90 -10.26 -9.50
C THR A 67 -9.63 -11.19 -10.70
N LYS A 68 -8.42 -11.12 -11.27
CA LYS A 68 -7.89 -12.08 -12.26
C LYS A 68 -6.71 -12.80 -11.63
N ASN A 69 -6.98 -13.96 -11.03
CA ASN A 69 -6.02 -14.69 -10.22
C ASN A 69 -5.50 -15.95 -10.90
N THR A 70 -4.82 -15.80 -12.03
CA THR A 70 -4.27 -16.93 -12.79
C THR A 70 -3.10 -17.64 -12.11
N GLU A 71 -2.43 -16.96 -11.15
CA GLU A 71 -1.29 -17.49 -10.40
C GLU A 71 -1.65 -18.00 -9.01
N ASN A 72 -2.94 -18.09 -8.65
CA ASN A 72 -3.43 -18.50 -7.33
C ASN A 72 -2.77 -17.68 -6.20
N THR A 73 -2.71 -16.36 -6.33
CA THR A 73 -2.04 -15.50 -5.38
C THR A 73 -2.98 -14.96 -4.30
N PHE A 74 -2.39 -14.73 -3.13
CA PHE A 74 -3.03 -14.09 -1.98
C PHE A 74 -2.11 -12.99 -1.46
N TYR A 75 -2.65 -11.76 -1.33
CA TYR A 75 -1.92 -10.57 -0.90
C TYR A 75 -2.32 -10.17 0.51
N TYR A 76 -1.35 -9.77 1.32
CA TYR A 76 -1.67 -9.15 2.59
C TYR A 76 -0.61 -8.15 3.04
N LEU A 77 -1.09 -7.11 3.73
CA LEU A 77 -0.29 -6.02 4.27
C LEU A 77 -0.35 -6.05 5.79
N THR A 78 0.82 -6.00 6.41
CA THR A 78 0.97 -5.94 7.87
C THR A 78 1.77 -4.72 8.30
N ALA A 79 1.59 -4.30 9.56
CA ALA A 79 2.33 -3.20 10.16
C ALA A 79 2.90 -3.60 11.52
N TYR A 80 4.02 -2.95 11.87
CA TYR A 80 4.77 -3.19 13.11
C TYR A 80 5.33 -1.87 13.64
N PRO A 81 5.56 -1.71 14.95
CA PRO A 81 6.21 -0.51 15.49
C PRO A 81 7.60 -0.25 14.87
N SER A 82 8.39 -1.31 14.63
CA SER A 82 9.72 -1.24 14.00
C SER A 82 10.06 -2.54 13.28
N LYS A 83 11.21 -2.58 12.59
CA LYS A 83 11.75 -3.81 11.99
C LYS A 83 12.09 -4.87 13.04
N GLU A 84 12.67 -4.47 14.16
CA GLU A 84 13.02 -5.36 15.27
C GLU A 84 11.76 -5.98 15.90
N ALA A 85 10.69 -5.16 16.08
CA ALA A 85 9.40 -5.66 16.55
C ALA A 85 8.80 -6.67 15.56
N ARG A 86 8.92 -6.40 14.25
CA ARG A 86 8.51 -7.34 13.19
C ARG A 86 9.26 -8.67 13.31
N ASP A 87 10.58 -8.64 13.45
CA ASP A 87 11.41 -9.85 13.51
C ASP A 87 11.09 -10.67 14.77
N ALA A 88 10.90 -10.00 15.92
CA ALA A 88 10.47 -10.64 17.18
C ALA A 88 9.06 -11.27 17.04
N SER A 89 8.11 -10.57 16.44
CA SER A 89 6.74 -11.04 16.23
C SER A 89 6.70 -12.30 15.35
N TRP A 90 7.43 -12.31 14.24
CA TRP A 90 7.49 -13.48 13.36
C TRP A 90 8.18 -14.67 14.02
N LYS A 91 9.23 -14.42 14.82
CA LYS A 91 9.90 -15.48 15.59
C LYS A 91 8.93 -16.11 16.60
N ALA A 92 8.19 -15.27 17.34
CA ALA A 92 7.21 -15.74 18.32
C ALA A 92 6.05 -16.50 17.66
N PHE A 93 5.50 -15.97 16.56
CA PHE A 93 4.46 -16.62 15.77
C PHE A 93 4.91 -18.00 15.24
N ALA A 94 6.11 -18.09 14.67
CA ALA A 94 6.64 -19.36 14.13
C ALA A 94 6.92 -20.41 15.23
N ALA A 95 7.19 -19.97 16.47
CA ALA A 95 7.42 -20.84 17.61
C ALA A 95 6.13 -21.31 18.30
N ASP A 96 5.00 -20.64 18.05
CA ASP A 96 3.71 -20.90 18.70
C ASP A 96 3.22 -22.34 18.43
N PRO A 97 2.95 -23.16 19.46
CA PRO A 97 2.43 -24.51 19.29
C PRO A 97 1.10 -24.56 18.55
N GLU A 98 0.20 -23.59 18.79
CA GLU A 98 -1.08 -23.49 18.12
C GLU A 98 -0.91 -23.25 16.60
N TRP A 99 0.03 -22.35 16.24
CA TRP A 99 0.37 -22.15 14.83
C TRP A 99 0.91 -23.41 14.16
N LYS A 100 1.83 -24.12 14.85
CA LYS A 100 2.42 -25.35 14.32
C LYS A 100 1.36 -26.42 14.05
N GLU A 101 0.40 -26.58 14.95
CA GLU A 101 -0.71 -27.53 14.76
C GLU A 101 -1.62 -27.11 13.61
N VAL A 102 -2.00 -25.81 13.54
CA VAL A 102 -2.79 -25.26 12.43
C VAL A 102 -2.09 -25.44 11.09
N ALA A 103 -0.80 -25.13 11.02
CA ALA A 103 -0.02 -25.29 9.80
C ALA A 103 0.04 -26.75 9.35
N LYS A 104 0.36 -27.67 10.28
CA LYS A 104 0.40 -29.11 10.04
C LYS A 104 -0.93 -29.63 9.51
N LYS A 105 -2.02 -29.36 10.23
CA LYS A 105 -3.37 -29.81 9.86
C LYS A 105 -3.81 -29.26 8.51
N SER A 106 -3.55 -27.98 8.24
CA SER A 106 -3.96 -27.35 6.97
C SER A 106 -3.17 -27.87 5.75
N GLU A 107 -2.03 -28.52 5.97
CA GLU A 107 -1.16 -29.04 4.91
C GLU A 107 -1.12 -30.59 4.87
N GLU A 108 -2.00 -31.30 5.60
CA GLU A 108 -2.12 -32.76 5.55
C GLU A 108 -2.35 -33.30 4.12
N ASN A 109 -3.08 -32.53 3.30
CA ASN A 109 -3.34 -32.84 1.90
C ASN A 109 -2.33 -32.17 0.94
N GLY A 110 -1.13 -31.86 1.40
CA GLY A 110 -0.05 -31.23 0.64
C GLY A 110 0.12 -29.74 0.91
N LYS A 111 1.29 -29.23 0.58
CA LYS A 111 1.68 -27.82 0.81
C LYS A 111 0.70 -26.86 0.18
N ILE A 112 0.31 -25.84 0.95
CA ILE A 112 -0.56 -24.75 0.48
C ILE A 112 0.24 -23.74 -0.34
N ILE A 113 1.38 -23.29 0.18
CA ILE A 113 2.18 -22.19 -0.40
C ILE A 113 3.36 -22.78 -1.16
N ALA A 114 3.43 -22.49 -2.46
CA ALA A 114 4.55 -22.85 -3.31
C ALA A 114 5.70 -21.84 -3.20
N LYS A 115 5.37 -20.53 -3.16
CA LYS A 115 6.33 -19.43 -3.15
C LYS A 115 5.75 -18.23 -2.39
N ALA A 116 6.63 -17.41 -1.81
CA ALA A 116 6.28 -16.13 -1.22
C ALA A 116 7.21 -15.03 -1.74
N THR A 117 6.64 -13.87 -2.07
CA THR A 117 7.36 -12.62 -2.31
C THR A 117 7.09 -11.68 -1.14
N ILE A 118 8.12 -11.02 -0.66
CA ILE A 118 8.05 -10.11 0.50
C ILE A 118 8.62 -8.77 0.09
N HIS A 119 7.87 -7.69 0.37
CA HIS A 119 8.34 -6.31 0.24
C HIS A 119 8.33 -5.66 1.61
N PHE A 120 9.47 -5.17 2.05
CA PHE A 120 9.57 -4.31 3.21
C PHE A 120 9.33 -2.87 2.79
N LEU A 121 8.54 -2.14 3.58
CA LEU A 121 7.98 -0.88 3.16
C LEU A 121 8.07 0.15 4.29
N LYS A 122 8.30 1.40 3.92
CA LYS A 122 8.09 2.56 4.77
C LYS A 122 7.03 3.47 4.15
N ALA A 123 6.16 4.03 4.96
CA ALA A 123 5.16 4.99 4.48
C ALA A 123 5.84 6.28 4.00
N THR A 124 5.34 6.84 2.90
CA THR A 124 5.77 8.16 2.43
C THR A 124 5.23 9.26 3.33
N ASP A 125 5.85 10.43 3.34
CA ASP A 125 5.43 11.60 4.11
C ASP A 125 4.05 12.15 3.69
N TYR A 126 3.63 11.84 2.47
CA TYR A 126 2.34 12.24 1.91
C TYR A 126 1.26 11.15 1.98
N THR A 127 1.56 9.97 2.50
CA THR A 127 0.56 8.91 2.66
C THR A 127 -0.63 9.37 3.50
N PRO A 128 -1.89 9.05 3.15
CA PRO A 128 -3.02 9.28 4.03
C PRO A 128 -2.87 8.51 5.35
N LYS A 129 -3.59 8.93 6.41
CA LYS A 129 -3.61 8.16 7.66
C LYS A 129 -4.13 6.74 7.38
N ILE A 130 -3.25 5.76 7.55
CA ILE A 130 -3.56 4.34 7.33
C ILE A 130 -4.46 3.85 8.46
N LYS A 131 -5.71 3.55 8.14
CA LYS A 131 -6.74 3.08 9.06
C LYS A 131 -7.72 2.14 8.37
N ALA A 132 -8.44 1.33 9.14
CA ALA A 132 -9.51 0.50 8.64
C ALA A 132 -10.55 1.30 7.83
N SER A 133 -11.16 0.67 6.85
CA SER A 133 -12.27 1.25 6.10
C SER A 133 -13.44 1.56 7.04
N LYS A 134 -14.20 2.58 6.70
CA LYS A 134 -15.47 2.87 7.37
C LYS A 134 -16.57 2.07 6.67
N GLY A 135 -17.36 1.35 7.45
CA GLY A 135 -18.44 0.51 6.94
C GLY A 135 -17.97 -0.82 6.32
N ASP A 136 -18.94 -1.59 5.82
CA ASP A 136 -18.74 -2.96 5.33
C ASP A 136 -18.84 -3.09 3.80
N GLU A 137 -18.99 -1.96 3.09
CA GLU A 137 -19.05 -1.96 1.62
C GLU A 137 -17.73 -2.44 1.03
N MET A 138 -17.80 -3.53 0.26
CA MET A 138 -16.65 -4.13 -0.40
C MET A 138 -16.30 -3.34 -1.65
N ARG A 139 -15.13 -2.72 -1.63
CA ARG A 139 -14.59 -1.94 -2.75
C ARG A 139 -13.59 -2.75 -3.56
N THR A 140 -13.36 -2.36 -4.80
CA THR A 140 -12.24 -2.86 -5.59
C THR A 140 -10.99 -2.08 -5.24
N PHE A 141 -9.91 -2.79 -4.91
CA PHE A 141 -8.58 -2.21 -4.69
C PHE A 141 -7.72 -2.40 -5.92
N GLU A 142 -6.82 -1.46 -6.13
CA GLU A 142 -5.73 -1.60 -7.09
C GLU A 142 -4.42 -1.34 -6.36
N MET A 143 -3.53 -2.34 -6.37
CA MET A 143 -2.15 -2.15 -5.96
C MET A 143 -1.31 -1.84 -7.20
N ARG A 144 -0.46 -0.83 -7.10
CA ARG A 144 0.47 -0.47 -8.16
C ARG A 144 1.88 -0.38 -7.63
N ILE A 145 2.83 -0.86 -8.42
CA ILE A 145 4.25 -0.78 -8.12
C ILE A 145 4.93 -0.05 -9.29
N TYR A 146 5.57 1.06 -8.98
CA TYR A 146 6.36 1.83 -9.93
C TYR A 146 7.84 1.66 -9.61
N THR A 147 8.58 1.02 -10.50
CA THR A 147 10.04 0.98 -10.43
C THR A 147 10.57 2.29 -11.01
N ALA A 148 11.22 3.11 -10.19
CA ALA A 148 11.84 4.33 -10.65
C ALA A 148 13.11 4.00 -11.45
N LEU A 149 13.47 4.86 -12.41
CA LEU A 149 14.80 4.82 -12.99
C LEU A 149 15.85 5.18 -11.92
N PRO A 150 17.13 4.78 -12.07
CA PRO A 150 18.19 5.10 -11.13
C PRO A 150 18.18 6.59 -10.74
N GLU A 151 18.28 6.87 -9.43
CA GLU A 151 18.26 8.22 -8.84
C GLU A 151 16.99 9.05 -9.06
N ARG A 152 15.91 8.45 -9.65
CA ARG A 152 14.67 9.17 -9.98
C ARG A 152 13.52 8.98 -8.98
N ILE A 153 13.72 8.23 -7.91
CA ILE A 153 12.66 7.98 -6.92
C ILE A 153 12.13 9.28 -6.30
N GLN A 154 13.01 10.24 -6.00
CA GLN A 154 12.61 11.52 -5.41
C GLN A 154 11.75 12.36 -6.37
N ASN A 155 12.07 12.35 -7.67
CA ASN A 155 11.24 13.00 -8.70
C ASN A 155 9.85 12.38 -8.77
N LEU A 156 9.78 11.04 -8.69
CA LEU A 156 8.52 10.32 -8.68
C LEU A 156 7.69 10.66 -7.43
N GLU A 157 8.29 10.63 -6.25
CA GLU A 157 7.61 10.98 -4.99
C GLU A 157 7.12 12.43 -4.98
N SER A 158 7.91 13.39 -5.46
CA SER A 158 7.49 14.79 -5.59
C SER A 158 6.30 14.94 -6.52
N ARG A 159 6.30 14.26 -7.68
CA ARG A 159 5.14 14.27 -8.58
C ARG A 159 3.88 13.73 -7.91
N PHE A 160 3.99 12.66 -7.11
CA PHE A 160 2.85 12.10 -6.39
C PHE A 160 2.37 13.04 -5.28
N ARG A 161 3.26 13.55 -4.45
CA ARG A 161 2.97 14.47 -3.34
C ARG A 161 2.30 15.75 -3.82
N ASP A 162 2.89 16.38 -4.81
CA ASP A 162 2.53 17.75 -5.19
C ASP A 162 1.35 17.78 -6.17
N HIS A 163 1.13 16.70 -6.94
CA HIS A 163 0.15 16.68 -8.03
C HIS A 163 -0.72 15.43 -8.06
N THR A 164 -0.12 14.23 -8.22
CA THR A 164 -0.83 13.03 -8.65
C THR A 164 -1.96 12.63 -7.70
N MET A 165 -1.73 12.68 -6.38
CA MET A 165 -2.75 12.28 -5.41
C MET A 165 -4.01 13.15 -5.45
N LYS A 166 -3.85 14.46 -5.66
CA LYS A 166 -4.97 15.39 -5.83
C LYS A 166 -5.75 15.08 -7.10
N ILE A 167 -5.03 14.84 -8.20
CA ILE A 167 -5.63 14.53 -9.50
C ILE A 167 -6.35 13.17 -9.43
N PHE A 168 -5.78 12.16 -8.78
CA PHE A 168 -6.44 10.88 -8.51
C PHE A 168 -7.79 11.09 -7.82
N LYS A 169 -7.80 11.84 -6.72
CA LYS A 169 -9.02 12.14 -5.97
C LYS A 169 -10.08 12.85 -6.84
N ASN A 170 -9.67 13.83 -7.65
CA ASN A 170 -10.57 14.56 -8.54
C ASN A 170 -11.19 13.65 -9.62
N ASN A 171 -10.49 12.56 -9.97
CA ASN A 171 -10.94 11.57 -10.95
C ASN A 171 -11.58 10.32 -10.31
N GLY A 172 -12.02 10.40 -9.04
CA GLY A 172 -12.78 9.32 -8.39
C GLY A 172 -11.95 8.14 -7.90
N MET A 173 -10.64 8.34 -7.68
CA MET A 173 -9.74 7.34 -7.09
C MET A 173 -9.51 7.67 -5.62
N ASP A 174 -9.84 6.75 -4.72
CA ASP A 174 -9.53 6.91 -3.30
C ASP A 174 -8.07 6.55 -3.01
N ASN A 175 -7.32 7.53 -2.50
CA ASN A 175 -5.93 7.33 -2.07
C ASN A 175 -5.90 6.60 -0.72
N ILE A 176 -5.41 5.36 -0.69
CA ILE A 176 -5.42 4.50 0.51
C ILE A 176 -4.09 4.57 1.26
N ALA A 177 -2.99 4.22 0.61
CA ALA A 177 -1.66 4.21 1.22
C ALA A 177 -0.56 4.27 0.16
N TYR A 178 0.57 4.90 0.50
CA TYR A 178 1.74 5.09 -0.36
C TYR A 178 3.01 4.72 0.41
N PHE A 179 3.83 3.88 -0.19
CA PHE A 179 5.03 3.33 0.42
C PHE A 179 6.21 3.40 -0.54
N THR A 180 7.41 3.59 0.01
CA THR A 180 8.66 3.30 -0.68
C THR A 180 9.17 1.95 -0.20
N THR A 181 9.69 1.12 -1.11
CA THR A 181 10.33 -0.14 -0.72
C THR A 181 11.62 0.11 0.04
N ILE A 182 11.89 -0.76 1.02
CA ILE A 182 13.15 -0.81 1.76
C ILE A 182 13.94 -1.95 1.13
N GLU A 183 14.96 -1.60 0.34
CA GLU A 183 15.80 -2.57 -0.32
C GLU A 183 17.04 -2.88 0.57
N SER A 184 17.43 -4.14 0.63
CA SER A 184 18.64 -4.58 1.36
C SER A 184 19.92 -4.37 0.57
N ASP A 185 19.80 -4.20 -0.74
CA ASP A 185 20.89 -4.01 -1.68
C ASP A 185 20.70 -2.68 -2.41
N SER A 186 21.68 -1.80 -2.32
CA SER A 186 21.67 -0.48 -2.97
C SER A 186 21.66 -0.53 -4.50
N SER A 187 22.02 -1.66 -5.10
CA SER A 187 21.90 -1.88 -6.55
C SER A 187 20.46 -2.12 -7.01
N VAL A 188 19.56 -2.47 -6.08
CA VAL A 188 18.12 -2.65 -6.36
C VAL A 188 17.42 -1.30 -6.39
N GLN A 189 16.75 -1.01 -7.49
CA GLN A 189 16.03 0.25 -7.64
C GLN A 189 14.89 0.37 -6.64
N ALA A 190 14.79 1.53 -6.00
CA ALA A 190 13.68 1.85 -5.11
C ALA A 190 12.36 1.91 -5.90
N LYS A 191 11.29 1.44 -5.27
CA LYS A 191 9.96 1.37 -5.86
C LYS A 191 8.98 2.17 -5.02
N LEU A 192 8.07 2.85 -5.72
CA LEU A 192 6.88 3.42 -5.10
C LEU A 192 5.75 2.38 -5.23
N LEU A 193 5.25 1.90 -4.08
CA LEU A 193 4.14 0.98 -3.99
C LEU A 193 2.94 1.69 -3.37
N TYR A 194 1.78 1.62 -4.01
CA TYR A 194 0.60 2.27 -3.48
C TYR A 194 -0.69 1.51 -3.74
N PHE A 195 -1.70 1.83 -2.94
CA PHE A 195 -3.05 1.28 -3.03
C PHE A 195 -4.05 2.38 -3.31
N LEU A 196 -4.88 2.14 -4.31
CA LEU A 196 -6.09 2.90 -4.60
C LEU A 196 -7.31 2.03 -4.31
N ALA A 197 -8.44 2.68 -4.05
CA ALA A 197 -9.72 1.99 -3.98
C ALA A 197 -10.78 2.70 -4.83
N TYR A 198 -11.72 1.90 -5.32
CA TYR A 198 -12.80 2.31 -6.20
C TYR A 198 -14.09 1.64 -5.77
N LYS A 199 -15.24 2.22 -6.12
CA LYS A 199 -16.52 1.56 -5.88
C LYS A 199 -16.57 0.14 -6.48
N ASN A 200 -16.07 -0.02 -7.70
CA ASN A 200 -15.95 -1.29 -8.41
C ASN A 200 -14.95 -1.16 -9.59
N GLU A 201 -14.70 -2.27 -10.29
CA GLU A 201 -13.73 -2.32 -11.40
C GLU A 201 -14.15 -1.45 -12.61
N ALA A 202 -15.45 -1.30 -12.86
CA ALA A 202 -15.94 -0.41 -13.93
C ALA A 202 -15.64 1.07 -13.58
N SER A 203 -15.84 1.46 -12.33
CA SER A 203 -15.48 2.80 -11.84
C SER A 203 -13.98 3.04 -11.94
N ALA A 204 -13.15 2.03 -11.63
CA ALA A 204 -11.70 2.12 -11.79
C ALA A 204 -11.30 2.41 -13.24
N LYS A 205 -11.87 1.68 -14.19
CA LYS A 205 -11.62 1.88 -15.61
C LYS A 205 -11.95 3.30 -16.06
N LEU A 206 -13.13 3.80 -15.69
CA LEU A 206 -13.55 5.18 -16.01
C LEU A 206 -12.64 6.23 -15.37
N SER A 207 -12.27 6.03 -14.11
CA SER A 207 -11.35 6.93 -13.39
C SER A 207 -9.99 7.03 -14.10
N TRP A 208 -9.43 5.91 -14.56
CA TRP A 208 -8.18 5.90 -15.32
C TRP A 208 -8.32 6.53 -16.71
N GLU A 209 -9.46 6.37 -17.37
CA GLU A 209 -9.73 7.04 -18.67
C GLU A 209 -9.77 8.56 -18.50
N ASN A 210 -10.45 9.06 -17.48
CA ASN A 210 -10.52 10.48 -17.16
C ASN A 210 -9.15 11.03 -16.74
N PHE A 211 -8.45 10.34 -15.83
CA PHE A 211 -7.12 10.75 -15.37
C PHE A 211 -6.12 10.93 -16.51
N ARG A 212 -6.09 10.02 -17.48
CA ARG A 212 -5.17 10.14 -18.63
C ARG A 212 -5.43 11.34 -19.52
N LYS A 213 -6.65 11.87 -19.51
CA LYS A 213 -7.09 13.05 -20.29
C LYS A 213 -7.05 14.33 -19.45
N ASP A 214 -6.84 14.23 -18.15
CA ASP A 214 -6.84 15.36 -17.22
C ASP A 214 -5.70 16.33 -17.56
N PRO A 215 -5.98 17.62 -17.86
CA PRO A 215 -4.96 18.59 -18.25
C PRO A 215 -3.93 18.84 -17.13
N ASP A 216 -4.33 18.76 -15.86
CA ASP A 216 -3.42 18.91 -14.74
C ASP A 216 -2.44 17.73 -14.68
N TRP A 217 -2.90 16.51 -14.98
CA TRP A 217 -2.03 15.36 -15.12
C TRP A 217 -1.04 15.49 -16.27
N ILE A 218 -1.52 15.88 -17.45
CA ILE A 218 -0.66 16.07 -18.63
C ILE A 218 0.42 17.10 -18.31
N LYS A 219 0.07 18.22 -17.71
CA LYS A 219 1.00 19.27 -17.29
C LYS A 219 2.01 18.74 -16.26
N ALA A 220 1.56 18.07 -15.21
CA ALA A 220 2.42 17.56 -14.13
C ALA A 220 3.38 16.47 -14.63
N SER A 221 2.89 15.53 -15.45
CA SER A 221 3.74 14.47 -16.01
C SER A 221 4.82 15.03 -16.93
N THR A 222 4.46 15.93 -17.86
CA THR A 222 5.41 16.60 -18.77
C THR A 222 6.46 17.38 -17.99
N ALA A 223 6.05 18.19 -17.01
CA ALA A 223 6.96 18.99 -16.20
C ALA A 223 7.93 18.13 -15.39
N SER A 224 7.45 17.01 -14.85
CA SER A 224 8.29 16.10 -14.05
C SER A 224 9.32 15.31 -14.87
N GLU A 225 9.14 15.20 -16.18
CA GLU A 225 9.99 14.42 -17.08
C GLU A 225 10.82 15.30 -18.05
N VAL A 226 10.93 16.60 -17.80
CA VAL A 226 11.76 17.52 -18.60
C VAL A 226 13.25 17.08 -18.64
N SER A 227 13.76 16.52 -17.55
CA SER A 227 15.10 15.96 -17.45
C SER A 227 15.18 14.46 -17.79
N GLY A 228 14.17 13.93 -18.50
CA GLY A 228 14.06 12.53 -18.89
C GLY A 228 13.04 11.75 -18.08
N LYS A 229 12.74 10.56 -18.56
CA LYS A 229 11.80 9.60 -17.96
C LYS A 229 12.16 9.29 -16.49
N ILE A 230 11.15 9.17 -15.63
CA ILE A 230 11.36 8.88 -14.20
C ILE A 230 10.90 7.48 -13.77
N VAL A 231 10.08 6.81 -14.57
CA VAL A 231 9.56 5.46 -14.28
C VAL A 231 10.04 4.49 -15.33
N GLU A 232 10.67 3.40 -14.89
CA GLU A 232 11.10 2.30 -15.77
C GLU A 232 9.95 1.33 -16.05
N LYS A 233 9.30 0.84 -14.98
CA LYS A 233 8.26 -0.20 -15.03
C LYS A 233 7.08 0.14 -14.15
N ILE A 234 5.90 -0.21 -14.61
CA ILE A 234 4.64 -0.12 -13.86
C ILE A 234 4.00 -1.52 -13.82
N GLU A 235 3.69 -1.98 -12.62
CA GLU A 235 2.92 -3.18 -12.35
C GLU A 235 1.61 -2.79 -11.68
N SER A 236 0.52 -3.48 -12.00
CA SER A 236 -0.81 -3.21 -11.44
C SER A 236 -1.59 -4.49 -11.26
N VAL A 237 -2.31 -4.60 -10.15
CA VAL A 237 -3.21 -5.71 -9.87
C VAL A 237 -4.49 -5.21 -9.21
N TYR A 238 -5.64 -5.54 -9.79
CA TYR A 238 -6.95 -5.34 -9.19
C TYR A 238 -7.27 -6.49 -8.25
N MET A 239 -7.81 -6.16 -7.08
CA MET A 239 -8.02 -7.12 -6.01
C MET A 239 -9.34 -6.85 -5.27
N GLN A 240 -9.96 -7.93 -4.76
CA GLN A 240 -11.07 -7.85 -3.82
C GLN A 240 -10.58 -8.15 -2.40
N PRO A 241 -10.98 -7.35 -1.40
CA PRO A 241 -10.66 -7.64 -0.02
C PRO A 241 -11.42 -8.89 0.44
N THR A 242 -10.81 -9.67 1.32
CA THR A 242 -11.50 -10.76 2.01
C THR A 242 -12.44 -10.22 3.09
N ALA A 243 -13.38 -11.03 3.56
CA ALA A 243 -14.33 -10.65 4.60
C ALA A 243 -13.64 -10.23 5.92
N PHE A 244 -12.46 -10.76 6.21
CA PHE A 244 -11.67 -10.46 7.41
C PHE A 244 -10.63 -9.33 7.20
N SER A 245 -10.59 -8.71 6.02
CA SER A 245 -9.73 -7.54 5.76
C SER A 245 -10.24 -6.32 6.53
N LYS A 246 -9.32 -5.49 7.07
CA LYS A 246 -9.67 -4.17 7.63
C LYS A 246 -9.88 -3.11 6.53
N PHE A 247 -9.25 -3.30 5.37
CA PHE A 247 -9.54 -2.52 4.18
C PHE A 247 -10.64 -3.22 3.38
N LYS A 248 -11.77 -2.52 3.21
CA LYS A 248 -12.95 -3.01 2.47
C LYS A 248 -13.39 -2.01 1.44
#